data_4768b34191ccbca3ee50d23010ac87d6
#
_entry.id   4768b34191ccbca3ee50d23010ac87d6
#
_cell.length_a   1.000
_cell.length_b   1.000
_cell.length_c   1.000
_cell.angle_alpha   90.00
_cell.angle_beta   90.00
_cell.angle_gamma   90.00
#
_symmetry.space_group_name_H-M   'P 1'
#
loop_
_entity.id
_entity.type
_entity.pdbx_description
1 polymer ?
#
loop_
_entity_poly.entity_id
_entity_poly.type
_entity_poly.pdbx_seq_one_letter_code
_entity_poly.pdbx_strand_id
1 'polypeptide(L)'
;MLHRSVTVLGSTGSVGVSTLDLLGRARASGAAEVEVEALTAGRNVALLAEQARTWRPRLAVIADPAGYADLKSALSGSGVEVAAGDVAVAEAAGRGADWVMAAIVGAAGLAPTMAAAKAGAIVGLANKESLVCAGPDLLRISRDAGGVVIPVDSEHSAIFQVLQPAAAQRLSRLILTASGGPFRSWSLEDMARVSPEQAVAHPNWSMGAKISVDSATMMNKGLEMIEASYLFSTPETKIEVLVHPQSVVHSMVEYEDGSTLAQLGPPDMRAPIACAFAWPDRLPWAAPRLDLAAIGALTFESPDPTRFPALNLARRVLKEGEGAPAAFNAANETAVAAFLDRRIGFLDIARAVAETLDRMSGDGGLKRPSGADPVEAAMQVDRNARRVAAGIVSRFDRLN
;
A
#
# COMPACT_ATOMS: atom_id res chain seq x y z
N MET A 1 -10.15 -25.90 10.91
CA MET A 1 -9.25 -24.92 11.58
C MET A 1 -8.14 -24.60 10.58
N LEU A 2 -7.91 -23.34 10.28
CA LEU A 2 -6.83 -22.92 9.39
C LEU A 2 -5.51 -23.01 10.18
N HIS A 3 -4.46 -23.60 9.60
CA HIS A 3 -3.13 -23.66 10.20
C HIS A 3 -2.14 -22.93 9.29
N ARG A 4 -1.40 -21.94 9.83
CA ARG A 4 -0.41 -21.18 9.05
C ARG A 4 0.75 -20.69 9.90
N SER A 5 1.95 -20.79 9.34
CA SER A 5 3.11 -20.02 9.76
C SER A 5 3.04 -18.62 9.14
N VAL A 6 3.34 -17.58 9.92
CA VAL A 6 3.19 -16.19 9.47
C VAL A 6 4.43 -15.34 9.73
N THR A 7 4.74 -14.45 8.80
CA THR A 7 5.68 -13.34 9.00
C THR A 7 4.94 -12.01 8.83
N VAL A 8 5.16 -11.08 9.77
CA VAL A 8 4.53 -9.74 9.68
C VAL A 8 5.63 -8.69 9.51
N LEU A 9 5.74 -8.18 8.29
CA LEU A 9 6.67 -7.11 7.95
C LEU A 9 6.03 -5.77 8.30
N GLY A 10 6.69 -5.00 9.19
CA GLY A 10 6.13 -3.75 9.70
C GLY A 10 5.07 -3.95 10.78
N SER A 11 5.26 -4.90 11.69
CA SER A 11 4.29 -5.31 12.72
C SER A 11 3.86 -4.19 13.67
N THR A 12 4.67 -3.16 13.85
CA THR A 12 4.38 -2.00 14.71
C THR A 12 3.64 -0.87 14.00
N GLY A 13 3.43 -0.95 12.67
CA GLY A 13 2.60 -0.04 11.91
C GLY A 13 1.10 -0.35 12.07
N SER A 14 0.22 0.55 11.61
CA SER A 14 -1.24 0.40 11.78
C SER A 14 -1.78 -0.91 11.18
N VAL A 15 -1.35 -1.28 9.97
CA VAL A 15 -1.74 -2.55 9.34
C VAL A 15 -1.15 -3.76 10.08
N GLY A 16 0.11 -3.68 10.51
CA GLY A 16 0.76 -4.73 11.29
C GLY A 16 0.07 -4.99 12.63
N VAL A 17 -0.31 -3.93 13.35
CA VAL A 17 -1.09 -4.01 14.60
C VAL A 17 -2.47 -4.62 14.34
N SER A 18 -3.17 -4.16 13.30
CA SER A 18 -4.47 -4.73 12.90
C SER A 18 -4.35 -6.21 12.50
N THR A 19 -3.23 -6.59 11.87
CA THR A 19 -2.94 -7.99 11.54
C THR A 19 -2.81 -8.83 12.80
N LEU A 20 -1.99 -8.41 13.75
CA LEU A 20 -1.80 -9.16 14.99
C LEU A 20 -3.08 -9.21 15.85
N ASP A 21 -3.89 -8.13 15.89
CA ASP A 21 -5.21 -8.16 16.54
C ASP A 21 -6.13 -9.21 15.90
N LEU A 22 -6.24 -9.22 14.57
CA LEU A 22 -7.05 -10.20 13.85
C LEU A 22 -6.59 -11.65 14.11
N LEU A 23 -5.29 -11.90 13.99
CA LEU A 23 -4.72 -13.23 14.24
C LEU A 23 -4.94 -13.68 15.68
N GLY A 24 -4.84 -12.76 16.66
CA GLY A 24 -5.13 -13.02 18.07
C GLY A 24 -6.59 -13.43 18.28
N ARG A 25 -7.53 -12.74 17.67
CA ARG A 25 -8.97 -13.08 17.70
C ARG A 25 -9.24 -14.44 17.04
N ALA A 26 -8.63 -14.70 15.90
CA ALA A 26 -8.78 -15.98 15.19
C ALA A 26 -8.25 -17.16 16.03
N ARG A 27 -7.12 -16.96 16.72
CA ARG A 27 -6.54 -17.94 17.64
C ARG A 27 -7.43 -18.17 18.86
N ALA A 28 -7.92 -17.09 19.48
CA ALA A 28 -8.77 -17.17 20.66
C ALA A 28 -10.13 -17.85 20.39
N SER A 29 -10.69 -17.67 19.19
CA SER A 29 -11.94 -18.33 18.77
C SER A 29 -11.75 -19.75 18.25
N GLY A 30 -10.53 -20.24 18.08
CA GLY A 30 -10.23 -21.52 17.46
C GLY A 30 -10.44 -21.55 15.94
N ALA A 31 -10.59 -20.40 15.30
CA ALA A 31 -10.73 -20.30 13.84
C ALA A 31 -9.41 -20.58 13.11
N ALA A 32 -8.28 -20.22 13.72
CA ALA A 32 -6.97 -20.47 13.17
C ALA A 32 -5.94 -20.82 14.25
N GLU A 33 -4.97 -21.66 13.89
CA GLU A 33 -3.72 -21.87 14.59
C GLU A 33 -2.61 -21.13 13.87
N VAL A 34 -1.88 -20.28 14.59
CA VAL A 34 -0.92 -19.35 14.02
C VAL A 34 0.44 -19.52 14.71
N GLU A 35 1.44 -19.88 13.92
CA GLU A 35 2.85 -19.86 14.33
C GLU A 35 3.52 -18.61 13.74
N VAL A 36 4.16 -17.81 14.59
CA VAL A 36 4.83 -16.59 14.09
C VAL A 36 6.31 -16.89 13.81
N GLU A 37 6.68 -16.85 12.52
CA GLU A 37 8.07 -17.03 12.08
C GLU A 37 8.89 -15.77 12.35
N ALA A 38 8.39 -14.61 11.90
CA ALA A 38 9.11 -13.37 12.15
C ALA A 38 8.17 -12.15 12.32
N LEU A 39 8.62 -11.22 13.18
CA LEU A 39 8.07 -9.87 13.30
C LEU A 39 9.14 -8.85 12.98
N THR A 40 8.82 -7.84 12.16
CA THR A 40 9.76 -6.77 11.85
C THR A 40 9.19 -5.39 12.17
N ALA A 41 10.04 -4.45 12.55
CA ALA A 41 9.68 -3.07 12.78
C ALA A 41 10.76 -2.10 12.27
N GLY A 42 10.40 -0.84 12.01
CA GLY A 42 11.34 0.21 11.62
C GLY A 42 12.24 0.64 12.79
N ARG A 43 11.66 1.40 13.73
CA ARG A 43 12.36 1.98 14.89
C ARG A 43 11.69 1.72 16.23
N ASN A 44 10.46 1.23 16.25
CA ASN A 44 9.69 1.07 17.48
C ASN A 44 10.06 -0.21 18.21
N VAL A 45 11.20 -0.17 18.93
CA VAL A 45 11.74 -1.28 19.71
C VAL A 45 10.76 -1.71 20.81
N ALA A 46 10.14 -0.75 21.51
CA ALA A 46 9.29 -1.06 22.66
C ALA A 46 8.07 -1.91 22.26
N LEU A 47 7.35 -1.48 21.21
CA LEU A 47 6.17 -2.22 20.72
C LEU A 47 6.58 -3.54 20.08
N LEU A 48 7.68 -3.59 19.31
CA LEU A 48 8.19 -4.85 18.75
C LEU A 48 8.52 -5.87 19.84
N ALA A 49 9.18 -5.45 20.94
CA ALA A 49 9.51 -6.32 22.04
C ALA A 49 8.25 -6.82 22.78
N GLU A 50 7.23 -5.99 22.95
CA GLU A 50 5.92 -6.38 23.51
C GLU A 50 5.24 -7.44 22.64
N GLN A 51 5.15 -7.17 21.32
CA GLN A 51 4.61 -8.12 20.35
C GLN A 51 5.38 -9.43 20.33
N ALA A 52 6.71 -9.38 20.38
CA ALA A 52 7.56 -10.57 20.36
C ALA A 52 7.40 -11.41 21.65
N ARG A 53 7.21 -10.79 22.82
CA ARG A 53 6.91 -11.55 24.06
C ARG A 53 5.53 -12.23 23.98
N THR A 54 4.55 -11.58 23.37
CA THR A 54 3.17 -12.09 23.25
C THR A 54 3.08 -13.22 22.22
N TRP A 55 3.67 -13.03 21.06
CA TRP A 55 3.55 -13.93 19.91
C TRP A 55 4.65 -14.99 19.84
N ARG A 56 5.77 -14.77 20.53
CA ARG A 56 6.96 -15.64 20.55
C ARG A 56 7.42 -16.06 19.15
N PRO A 57 7.69 -15.08 18.26
CA PRO A 57 8.23 -15.39 16.95
C PRO A 57 9.56 -16.11 17.06
N ARG A 58 9.97 -16.83 16.01
CA ARG A 58 11.36 -17.35 15.94
C ARG A 58 12.36 -16.21 15.83
N LEU A 59 11.99 -15.12 15.10
CA LEU A 59 12.87 -13.98 14.85
C LEU A 59 12.13 -12.64 15.04
N ALA A 60 12.77 -11.68 15.72
CA ALA A 60 12.36 -10.28 15.77
C ALA A 60 13.44 -9.40 15.13
N VAL A 61 13.08 -8.57 14.16
CA VAL A 61 14.02 -7.72 13.41
C VAL A 61 13.67 -6.25 13.55
N ILE A 62 14.65 -5.44 13.93
CA ILE A 62 14.55 -3.97 13.89
C ILE A 62 15.33 -3.46 12.68
N ALA A 63 14.67 -2.71 11.78
CA ALA A 63 15.32 -2.22 10.56
C ALA A 63 16.41 -1.17 10.87
N ASP A 64 16.17 -0.30 11.85
CA ASP A 64 17.19 0.65 12.30
C ASP A 64 18.23 -0.08 13.19
N PRO A 65 19.50 -0.21 12.73
CA PRO A 65 20.52 -0.91 13.51
C PRO A 65 20.79 -0.31 14.89
N ALA A 66 20.49 0.98 15.10
CA ALA A 66 20.64 1.63 16.40
C ALA A 66 19.75 1.00 17.49
N GLY A 67 18.62 0.40 17.10
CA GLY A 67 17.70 -0.29 18.02
C GLY A 67 18.11 -1.72 18.41
N TYR A 68 19.19 -2.27 17.82
CA TYR A 68 19.56 -3.68 18.05
C TYR A 68 19.83 -4.02 19.50
N ALA A 69 20.68 -3.22 20.17
CA ALA A 69 21.08 -3.49 21.56
C ALA A 69 19.87 -3.45 22.52
N ASP A 70 18.98 -2.49 22.33
CA ASP A 70 17.78 -2.32 23.13
C ASP A 70 16.81 -3.48 22.92
N LEU A 71 16.58 -3.89 21.67
CA LEU A 71 15.72 -5.02 21.34
C LEU A 71 16.27 -6.32 21.92
N LYS A 72 17.58 -6.56 21.79
CA LYS A 72 18.25 -7.74 22.32
C LYS A 72 18.16 -7.80 23.84
N SER A 73 18.36 -6.66 24.52
CA SER A 73 18.19 -6.55 25.97
C SER A 73 16.74 -6.83 26.38
N ALA A 74 15.77 -6.21 25.68
CA ALA A 74 14.35 -6.37 25.97
C ALA A 74 13.85 -7.80 25.78
N LEU A 75 14.44 -8.59 24.88
CA LEU A 75 14.09 -9.98 24.60
C LEU A 75 15.03 -11.01 25.24
N SER A 76 15.92 -10.57 26.13
CA SER A 76 16.82 -11.49 26.87
C SER A 76 16.01 -12.55 27.60
N GLY A 77 16.40 -13.82 27.44
CA GLY A 77 15.73 -14.96 28.11
C GLY A 77 14.39 -15.37 27.49
N SER A 78 13.91 -14.71 26.44
CA SER A 78 12.63 -15.05 25.78
C SER A 78 12.71 -16.24 24.82
N GLY A 79 13.90 -16.60 24.36
CA GLY A 79 14.13 -17.59 23.27
C GLY A 79 13.92 -17.05 21.87
N VAL A 80 13.57 -15.76 21.71
CA VAL A 80 13.39 -15.11 20.41
C VAL A 80 14.75 -14.67 19.87
N GLU A 81 15.06 -15.05 18.62
CA GLU A 81 16.22 -14.53 17.91
C GLU A 81 16.05 -13.04 17.60
N VAL A 82 17.15 -12.29 17.60
CA VAL A 82 17.12 -10.84 17.33
C VAL A 82 18.12 -10.50 16.24
N ALA A 83 17.66 -9.75 15.24
CA ALA A 83 18.49 -9.22 14.18
C ALA A 83 18.18 -7.74 13.89
N ALA A 84 19.03 -7.08 13.11
CA ALA A 84 18.82 -5.69 12.71
C ALA A 84 19.33 -5.39 11.30
N GLY A 85 18.78 -4.33 10.70
CA GLY A 85 19.14 -3.83 9.39
C GLY A 85 18.24 -4.35 8.26
N ASP A 86 18.27 -3.65 7.12
CA ASP A 86 17.37 -3.93 5.99
C ASP A 86 17.60 -5.32 5.38
N VAL A 87 18.85 -5.80 5.38
CA VAL A 87 19.18 -7.16 4.92
C VAL A 87 18.48 -8.20 5.79
N ALA A 88 18.54 -8.05 7.12
CA ALA A 88 17.85 -8.96 8.04
C ALA A 88 16.32 -8.91 7.89
N VAL A 89 15.75 -7.75 7.56
CA VAL A 89 14.31 -7.65 7.24
C VAL A 89 13.95 -8.44 5.99
N ALA A 90 14.77 -8.36 4.93
CA ALA A 90 14.55 -9.13 3.71
C ALA A 90 14.75 -10.64 3.93
N GLU A 91 15.76 -11.04 4.70
CA GLU A 91 15.99 -12.43 5.10
C GLU A 91 14.81 -12.98 5.91
N ALA A 92 14.27 -12.21 6.87
CA ALA A 92 13.08 -12.58 7.65
C ALA A 92 11.86 -12.85 6.77
N ALA A 93 11.69 -12.05 5.71
CA ALA A 93 10.60 -12.24 4.74
C ALA A 93 10.74 -13.53 3.92
N GLY A 94 11.99 -13.95 3.63
CA GLY A 94 12.32 -15.13 2.83
C GLY A 94 12.43 -16.44 3.63
N ARG A 95 12.11 -16.48 4.93
CA ARG A 95 12.26 -17.68 5.79
C ARG A 95 11.26 -18.81 5.52
N GLY A 96 10.37 -18.65 4.53
CA GLY A 96 9.46 -19.72 4.11
C GLY A 96 8.19 -19.83 4.97
N ALA A 97 7.71 -18.74 5.55
CA ALA A 97 6.39 -18.69 6.17
C ALA A 97 5.29 -18.92 5.10
N ASP A 98 4.22 -19.63 5.46
CA ASP A 98 3.09 -19.87 4.55
C ASP A 98 2.44 -18.57 4.10
N TRP A 99 2.37 -17.59 4.99
CA TRP A 99 1.75 -16.30 4.76
C TRP A 99 2.61 -15.15 5.28
N VAL A 100 2.80 -14.13 4.43
CA VAL A 100 3.59 -12.95 4.76
C VAL A 100 2.74 -11.70 4.60
N MET A 101 2.53 -10.95 5.69
CA MET A 101 1.95 -9.62 5.63
C MET A 101 3.03 -8.61 5.23
N ALA A 102 2.93 -8.04 4.04
CA ALA A 102 3.82 -7.00 3.55
C ALA A 102 3.24 -5.61 3.87
N ALA A 103 3.57 -5.05 5.05
CA ALA A 103 3.02 -3.80 5.56
C ALA A 103 4.07 -2.73 5.88
N ILE A 104 5.26 -2.83 5.28
CA ILE A 104 6.28 -1.76 5.34
C ILE A 104 5.90 -0.67 4.35
N VAL A 105 5.80 0.57 4.79
CA VAL A 105 5.38 1.72 3.96
C VAL A 105 6.50 2.16 3.02
N GLY A 106 6.14 2.55 1.79
CA GLY A 106 7.05 3.13 0.82
C GLY A 106 7.92 2.11 0.09
N ALA A 107 8.84 2.60 -0.75
CA ALA A 107 9.74 1.78 -1.55
C ALA A 107 10.66 0.86 -0.72
N ALA A 108 10.87 1.16 0.57
CA ALA A 108 11.62 0.31 1.50
C ALA A 108 11.00 -1.10 1.67
N GLY A 109 9.71 -1.25 1.44
CA GLY A 109 9.01 -2.53 1.47
C GLY A 109 9.28 -3.44 0.27
N LEU A 110 9.85 -2.93 -0.83
CA LEU A 110 10.02 -3.68 -2.08
C LEU A 110 10.93 -4.92 -1.92
N ALA A 111 12.11 -4.74 -1.34
CA ALA A 111 13.07 -5.84 -1.20
C ALA A 111 12.53 -6.99 -0.32
N PRO A 112 11.99 -6.75 0.89
CA PRO A 112 11.39 -7.82 1.69
C PRO A 112 10.13 -8.42 1.05
N THR A 113 9.28 -7.64 0.37
CA THR A 113 8.12 -8.18 -0.36
C THR A 113 8.57 -9.11 -1.49
N MET A 114 9.62 -8.73 -2.22
CA MET A 114 10.19 -9.58 -3.27
C MET A 114 10.83 -10.86 -2.70
N ALA A 115 11.46 -10.79 -1.52
CA ALA A 115 12.02 -11.97 -0.85
C ALA A 115 10.92 -12.96 -0.45
N ALA A 116 9.80 -12.48 0.08
CA ALA A 116 8.62 -13.31 0.38
C ALA A 116 8.05 -13.97 -0.89
N ALA A 117 7.95 -13.19 -1.98
CA ALA A 117 7.48 -13.70 -3.27
C ALA A 117 8.41 -14.79 -3.85
N LYS A 118 9.72 -14.58 -3.79
CA LYS A 118 10.73 -15.57 -4.20
C LYS A 118 10.68 -16.87 -3.36
N ALA A 119 10.26 -16.78 -2.09
CA ALA A 119 10.09 -17.94 -1.22
C ALA A 119 8.77 -18.71 -1.47
N GLY A 120 7.92 -18.27 -2.40
CA GLY A 120 6.64 -18.92 -2.70
C GLY A 120 5.54 -18.71 -1.68
N ALA A 121 5.66 -17.69 -0.83
CA ALA A 121 4.65 -17.38 0.18
C ALA A 121 3.34 -16.87 -0.42
N ILE A 122 2.26 -17.01 0.33
CA ILE A 122 1.06 -16.20 0.13
C ILE A 122 1.37 -14.81 0.70
N VAL A 123 1.51 -13.81 -0.17
CA VAL A 123 1.82 -12.44 0.23
C VAL A 123 0.54 -11.63 0.37
N GLY A 124 0.13 -11.31 1.60
CA GLY A 124 -0.88 -10.29 1.88
C GLY A 124 -0.26 -8.91 1.68
N LEU A 125 -0.54 -8.29 0.53
CA LEU A 125 0.13 -7.07 0.11
C LEU A 125 -0.63 -5.82 0.57
N ALA A 126 -0.13 -5.16 1.60
CA ALA A 126 -0.56 -3.82 2.02
C ALA A 126 0.40 -2.71 1.54
N ASN A 127 1.63 -3.07 1.16
CA ASN A 127 2.61 -2.15 0.59
C ASN A 127 2.38 -1.99 -0.92
N LYS A 128 1.52 -1.04 -1.30
CA LYS A 128 1.22 -0.77 -2.71
C LYS A 128 2.43 -0.30 -3.51
N GLU A 129 3.37 0.37 -2.85
CA GLU A 129 4.57 0.89 -3.49
C GLU A 129 5.43 -0.22 -4.11
N SER A 130 5.42 -1.43 -3.56
CA SER A 130 6.09 -2.59 -4.16
C SER A 130 5.53 -2.96 -5.52
N LEU A 131 4.19 -2.92 -5.69
CA LEU A 131 3.57 -3.12 -7.01
C LEU A 131 3.82 -1.94 -7.94
N VAL A 132 3.70 -0.72 -7.45
CA VAL A 132 3.96 0.48 -8.26
C VAL A 132 5.39 0.47 -8.80
N CYS A 133 6.37 0.08 -7.99
CA CYS A 133 7.78 0.09 -8.40
C CYS A 133 8.18 -1.11 -9.27
N ALA A 134 7.66 -2.30 -9.01
CA ALA A 134 8.10 -3.54 -9.66
C ALA A 134 6.98 -4.56 -9.89
N GLY A 135 5.72 -4.12 -10.03
CA GLY A 135 4.55 -4.98 -10.05
C GLY A 135 4.59 -6.14 -11.02
N PRO A 136 4.88 -5.95 -12.33
CA PRO A 136 4.96 -7.05 -13.28
C PRO A 136 5.97 -8.14 -12.88
N ASP A 137 7.13 -7.73 -12.36
CA ASP A 137 8.15 -8.66 -11.89
C ASP A 137 7.75 -9.36 -10.60
N LEU A 138 7.19 -8.63 -9.63
CA LEU A 138 6.73 -9.18 -8.36
C LEU A 138 5.68 -10.27 -8.57
N LEU A 139 4.68 -10.00 -9.40
CA LEU A 139 3.60 -10.94 -9.70
C LEU A 139 4.11 -12.18 -10.45
N ARG A 140 5.01 -11.99 -11.42
CA ARG A 140 5.63 -13.08 -12.16
C ARG A 140 6.49 -13.96 -11.24
N ILE A 141 7.36 -13.37 -10.44
CA ILE A 141 8.27 -14.08 -9.51
C ILE A 141 7.45 -14.86 -8.47
N SER A 142 6.41 -14.25 -7.90
CA SER A 142 5.55 -14.95 -6.95
C SER A 142 4.89 -16.17 -7.58
N ARG A 143 4.31 -16.01 -8.76
CA ARG A 143 3.68 -17.13 -9.49
C ARG A 143 4.67 -18.21 -9.85
N ASP A 144 5.86 -17.85 -10.37
CA ASP A 144 6.89 -18.79 -10.79
C ASP A 144 7.45 -19.60 -9.59
N ALA A 145 7.41 -19.03 -8.39
CA ALA A 145 7.75 -19.69 -7.12
C ALA A 145 6.59 -20.49 -6.49
N GLY A 146 5.42 -20.54 -7.13
CA GLY A 146 4.23 -21.22 -6.58
C GLY A 146 3.48 -20.44 -5.53
N GLY A 147 3.85 -19.18 -5.29
CA GLY A 147 3.17 -18.26 -4.38
C GLY A 147 2.02 -17.49 -5.04
N VAL A 148 1.39 -16.63 -4.26
CA VAL A 148 0.34 -15.74 -4.72
C VAL A 148 0.41 -14.40 -3.99
N VAL A 149 0.13 -13.30 -4.70
CA VAL A 149 -0.02 -11.97 -4.12
C VAL A 149 -1.50 -11.65 -3.98
N ILE A 150 -1.96 -11.40 -2.76
CA ILE A 150 -3.35 -11.06 -2.44
C ILE A 150 -3.40 -9.64 -1.90
N PRO A 151 -4.20 -8.75 -2.51
CA PRO A 151 -4.25 -7.36 -2.07
C PRO A 151 -4.91 -7.21 -0.70
N VAL A 152 -4.32 -6.36 0.12
CA VAL A 152 -4.84 -5.93 1.43
C VAL A 152 -5.33 -4.49 1.39
N ASP A 153 -4.88 -3.68 0.43
CA ASP A 153 -5.51 -2.38 0.20
C ASP A 153 -7.01 -2.57 -0.04
N SER A 154 -7.87 -1.77 0.64
CA SER A 154 -9.31 -2.05 0.74
C SER A 154 -9.99 -2.10 -0.63
N GLU A 155 -9.62 -1.21 -1.53
CA GLU A 155 -10.19 -1.11 -2.87
C GLU A 155 -9.80 -2.29 -3.75
N HIS A 156 -8.55 -2.71 -3.68
CA HIS A 156 -8.06 -3.87 -4.45
C HIS A 156 -8.55 -5.18 -3.88
N SER A 157 -8.62 -5.30 -2.55
CA SER A 157 -9.26 -6.43 -1.88
C SER A 157 -10.73 -6.55 -2.29
N ALA A 158 -11.43 -5.42 -2.43
CA ALA A 158 -12.81 -5.40 -2.89
C ALA A 158 -12.95 -5.95 -4.31
N ILE A 159 -12.12 -5.47 -5.25
CA ILE A 159 -12.09 -5.97 -6.63
C ILE A 159 -11.76 -7.46 -6.64
N PHE A 160 -10.71 -7.86 -5.91
CA PHE A 160 -10.28 -9.26 -5.81
C PHE A 160 -11.42 -10.21 -5.36
N GLN A 161 -12.29 -9.74 -4.46
CA GLN A 161 -13.41 -10.52 -3.93
C GLN A 161 -14.60 -10.62 -4.88
N VAL A 162 -14.79 -9.68 -5.82
CA VAL A 162 -15.96 -9.63 -6.71
C VAL A 162 -15.63 -9.87 -8.18
N LEU A 163 -14.36 -9.78 -8.57
CA LEU A 163 -13.91 -10.14 -9.91
C LEU A 163 -14.01 -11.65 -10.10
N GLN A 164 -14.89 -12.07 -11.02
CA GLN A 164 -15.09 -13.47 -11.33
C GLN A 164 -14.02 -13.96 -12.32
N PRO A 165 -13.14 -14.89 -11.95
CA PRO A 165 -12.06 -15.34 -12.84
C PRO A 165 -12.57 -15.91 -14.16
N ALA A 166 -13.69 -16.63 -14.12
CA ALA A 166 -14.32 -17.20 -15.32
C ALA A 166 -14.88 -16.15 -16.28
N ALA A 167 -15.20 -14.94 -15.79
CA ALA A 167 -15.75 -13.83 -16.57
C ALA A 167 -14.74 -12.68 -16.77
N ALA A 168 -13.47 -12.86 -16.42
CA ALA A 168 -12.47 -11.79 -16.52
C ALA A 168 -12.30 -11.21 -17.94
N GLN A 169 -12.49 -12.04 -18.97
CA GLN A 169 -12.44 -11.60 -20.38
C GLN A 169 -13.64 -10.70 -20.79
N ARG A 170 -14.72 -10.70 -19.99
CA ARG A 170 -15.92 -9.89 -20.17
C ARG A 170 -15.94 -8.65 -19.27
N LEU A 171 -14.80 -8.31 -18.70
CA LEU A 171 -14.63 -7.10 -17.90
C LEU A 171 -14.82 -5.86 -18.78
N SER A 172 -15.83 -5.05 -18.45
CA SER A 172 -16.03 -3.72 -19.06
C SER A 172 -15.05 -2.73 -18.42
N ARG A 173 -15.13 -2.58 -17.08
CA ARG A 173 -14.23 -1.69 -16.33
C ARG A 173 -14.13 -2.07 -14.85
N LEU A 174 -13.03 -1.67 -14.23
CA LEU A 174 -12.86 -1.61 -12.79
C LEU A 174 -13.22 -0.21 -12.30
N ILE A 175 -13.91 -0.12 -11.15
CA ILE A 175 -14.31 1.15 -10.56
C ILE A 175 -13.73 1.21 -9.15
N LEU A 176 -12.68 2.03 -8.98
CA LEU A 176 -12.08 2.33 -7.70
C LEU A 176 -12.89 3.43 -7.01
N THR A 177 -13.28 3.23 -5.77
CA THR A 177 -13.89 4.30 -4.98
C THR A 177 -12.83 5.09 -4.22
N ALA A 178 -13.09 6.34 -3.94
CA ALA A 178 -12.26 7.23 -3.14
C ALA A 178 -13.12 8.02 -2.16
N SER A 179 -12.65 8.26 -0.93
CA SER A 179 -13.36 9.17 -0.01
C SER A 179 -13.45 10.61 -0.54
N GLY A 180 -12.53 10.97 -1.44
CA GLY A 180 -12.33 12.32 -1.94
C GLY A 180 -11.45 13.19 -1.03
N GLY A 181 -11.04 12.66 0.12
CA GLY A 181 -10.20 13.36 1.10
C GLY A 181 -10.91 14.54 1.78
N PRO A 182 -10.19 15.27 2.66
CA PRO A 182 -10.76 16.39 3.42
C PRO A 182 -11.10 17.62 2.55
N PHE A 183 -10.51 17.75 1.36
CA PHE A 183 -10.65 18.94 0.51
C PHE A 183 -11.56 18.73 -0.70
N ARG A 184 -12.37 17.68 -0.70
CA ARG A 184 -13.26 17.29 -1.79
C ARG A 184 -14.11 18.44 -2.34
N SER A 185 -14.61 19.31 -1.47
CA SER A 185 -15.48 20.45 -1.81
C SER A 185 -14.77 21.81 -1.82
N TRP A 186 -13.44 21.85 -1.61
CA TRP A 186 -12.69 23.10 -1.50
C TRP A 186 -12.38 23.68 -2.89
N SER A 187 -12.29 25.02 -2.97
CA SER A 187 -11.78 25.71 -4.13
C SER A 187 -10.25 25.52 -4.26
N LEU A 188 -9.70 25.74 -5.46
CA LEU A 188 -8.22 25.75 -5.64
C LEU A 188 -7.56 26.84 -4.79
N GLU A 189 -8.22 27.99 -4.61
CA GLU A 189 -7.72 29.09 -3.80
C GLU A 189 -7.59 28.68 -2.33
N ASP A 190 -8.60 27.99 -1.78
CA ASP A 190 -8.56 27.48 -0.41
C ASP A 190 -7.51 26.36 -0.28
N MET A 191 -7.43 25.46 -1.27
CA MET A 191 -6.44 24.39 -1.30
C MET A 191 -5.00 24.90 -1.34
N ALA A 192 -4.74 26.08 -1.92
CA ALA A 192 -3.41 26.70 -1.93
C ALA A 192 -2.90 27.08 -0.52
N ARG A 193 -3.81 27.21 0.45
CA ARG A 193 -3.50 27.63 1.84
C ARG A 193 -3.55 26.47 2.83
N VAL A 194 -3.69 25.22 2.35
CA VAL A 194 -3.81 24.03 3.20
C VAL A 194 -2.53 23.81 4.00
N SER A 195 -2.70 23.64 5.32
CA SER A 195 -1.61 23.27 6.21
C SER A 195 -1.41 21.75 6.30
N PRO A 196 -0.23 21.25 6.72
CA PRO A 196 -0.02 19.84 6.98
C PRO A 196 -1.04 19.24 7.96
N GLU A 197 -1.42 19.95 9.01
CA GLU A 197 -2.39 19.48 10.01
C GLU A 197 -3.77 19.27 9.40
N GLN A 198 -4.20 20.14 8.50
CA GLN A 198 -5.46 19.98 7.77
C GLN A 198 -5.41 18.78 6.81
N ALA A 199 -4.28 18.59 6.13
CA ALA A 199 -4.12 17.51 5.16
C ALA A 199 -4.08 16.11 5.81
N VAL A 200 -3.60 15.99 7.06
CA VAL A 200 -3.56 14.72 7.78
C VAL A 200 -4.87 14.38 8.49
N ALA A 201 -5.82 15.32 8.58
CA ALA A 201 -7.13 15.13 9.23
C ALA A 201 -8.12 14.44 8.28
N HIS A 202 -7.95 13.10 8.09
CA HIS A 202 -8.84 12.32 7.22
C HIS A 202 -10.23 12.09 7.88
N PRO A 203 -11.36 12.28 7.14
CA PRO A 203 -12.70 12.22 7.74
C PRO A 203 -13.12 10.83 8.23
N ASN A 204 -12.68 9.74 7.57
CA ASN A 204 -13.20 8.39 7.81
C ASN A 204 -12.15 7.40 8.33
N TRP A 205 -10.86 7.65 8.08
CA TRP A 205 -9.78 6.71 8.38
C TRP A 205 -8.75 7.33 9.32
N SER A 206 -8.31 6.57 10.31
CA SER A 206 -7.12 6.92 11.11
C SER A 206 -5.89 6.30 10.45
N MET A 207 -5.07 7.12 9.81
CA MET A 207 -3.95 6.67 8.99
C MET A 207 -2.66 7.43 9.33
N GLY A 208 -1.53 6.92 8.83
CA GLY A 208 -0.25 7.64 8.92
C GLY A 208 -0.25 8.95 8.11
N ALA A 209 0.64 9.89 8.45
CA ALA A 209 0.68 11.22 7.84
C ALA A 209 0.85 11.18 6.31
N LYS A 210 1.77 10.35 5.79
CA LYS A 210 2.02 10.23 4.33
C LYS A 210 0.75 9.84 3.57
N ILE A 211 0.10 8.75 3.95
CA ILE A 211 -1.09 8.25 3.25
C ILE A 211 -2.30 9.18 3.42
N SER A 212 -2.39 9.94 4.51
CA SER A 212 -3.43 10.97 4.68
C SER A 212 -3.25 12.12 3.69
N VAL A 213 -2.02 12.60 3.48
CA VAL A 213 -1.71 13.61 2.46
C VAL A 213 -1.95 13.04 1.06
N ASP A 214 -1.59 11.79 0.80
CA ASP A 214 -1.86 11.11 -0.48
C ASP A 214 -3.38 11.01 -0.75
N SER A 215 -4.19 10.74 0.27
CA SER A 215 -5.64 10.76 0.16
C SER A 215 -6.16 12.16 -0.16
N ALA A 216 -5.65 13.18 0.55
CA ALA A 216 -6.03 14.58 0.36
C ALA A 216 -5.70 15.12 -1.04
N THR A 217 -4.60 14.68 -1.65
CA THR A 217 -4.16 15.04 -3.00
C THR A 217 -4.72 14.12 -4.10
N MET A 218 -5.37 13.03 -3.74
CA MET A 218 -5.72 11.88 -4.60
C MET A 218 -4.50 11.16 -5.21
N MET A 219 -3.28 11.42 -4.75
CA MET A 219 -2.11 10.62 -5.12
C MET A 219 -2.26 9.17 -4.69
N ASN A 220 -2.86 8.90 -3.52
CA ASN A 220 -3.20 7.54 -3.11
C ASN A 220 -4.01 6.82 -4.19
N LYS A 221 -5.04 7.48 -4.73
CA LYS A 221 -5.87 6.90 -5.78
C LYS A 221 -5.12 6.75 -7.11
N GLY A 222 -4.16 7.63 -7.38
CA GLY A 222 -3.22 7.47 -8.50
C GLY A 222 -2.34 6.22 -8.36
N LEU A 223 -1.75 5.99 -7.18
CA LEU A 223 -0.99 4.78 -6.87
C LEU A 223 -1.87 3.52 -6.99
N GLU A 224 -3.08 3.58 -6.48
CA GLU A 224 -4.04 2.48 -6.56
C GLU A 224 -4.49 2.18 -7.99
N MET A 225 -4.60 3.16 -8.86
CA MET A 225 -4.87 2.93 -10.29
C MET A 225 -3.73 2.13 -10.95
N ILE A 226 -2.49 2.43 -10.60
CA ILE A 226 -1.31 1.68 -11.08
C ILE A 226 -1.34 0.25 -10.53
N GLU A 227 -1.59 0.10 -9.25
CA GLU A 227 -1.70 -1.19 -8.58
C GLU A 227 -2.81 -2.06 -9.20
N ALA A 228 -4.02 -1.50 -9.42
CA ALA A 228 -5.13 -2.20 -10.07
C ALA A 228 -4.77 -2.67 -11.47
N SER A 229 -4.08 -1.83 -12.26
CA SER A 229 -3.65 -2.19 -13.60
C SER A 229 -2.76 -3.44 -13.61
N TYR A 230 -1.84 -3.53 -12.66
CA TYR A 230 -0.93 -4.68 -12.55
C TYR A 230 -1.61 -5.92 -11.96
N LEU A 231 -2.31 -5.78 -10.82
CA LEU A 231 -2.96 -6.89 -10.13
C LEU A 231 -3.98 -7.61 -11.00
N PHE A 232 -4.78 -6.85 -11.74
CA PHE A 232 -5.90 -7.38 -12.51
C PHE A 232 -5.63 -7.40 -14.01
N SER A 233 -4.39 -7.12 -14.43
CA SER A 233 -3.99 -7.09 -15.85
C SER A 233 -4.93 -6.25 -16.70
N THR A 234 -5.35 -5.09 -16.17
CA THR A 234 -6.38 -4.22 -16.78
C THR A 234 -5.73 -2.92 -17.24
N PRO A 235 -5.94 -2.52 -18.52
CA PRO A 235 -5.38 -1.27 -19.04
C PRO A 235 -6.01 -0.06 -18.34
N GLU A 236 -5.28 1.04 -18.25
CA GLU A 236 -5.69 2.26 -17.55
C GLU A 236 -7.00 2.86 -18.11
N THR A 237 -7.31 2.57 -19.38
CA THR A 237 -8.55 3.00 -20.04
C THR A 237 -9.81 2.32 -19.51
N LYS A 238 -9.64 1.14 -18.87
CA LYS A 238 -10.72 0.39 -18.23
C LYS A 238 -10.74 0.56 -16.71
N ILE A 239 -9.97 1.50 -16.15
CA ILE A 239 -9.97 1.80 -14.71
C ILE A 239 -10.58 3.19 -14.51
N GLU A 240 -11.73 3.22 -13.85
CA GLU A 240 -12.43 4.43 -13.48
C GLU A 240 -12.30 4.70 -11.99
N VAL A 241 -12.41 5.98 -11.61
CA VAL A 241 -12.42 6.40 -10.20
C VAL A 241 -13.73 7.15 -9.94
N LEU A 242 -14.42 6.79 -8.85
CA LEU A 242 -15.55 7.51 -8.32
C LEU A 242 -15.27 7.98 -6.90
N VAL A 243 -15.66 9.20 -6.60
CA VAL A 243 -15.65 9.71 -5.23
C VAL A 243 -16.90 9.20 -4.52
N HIS A 244 -16.70 8.50 -3.39
CA HIS A 244 -17.75 7.93 -2.54
C HIS A 244 -17.47 8.30 -1.09
N PRO A 245 -17.99 9.44 -0.60
CA PRO A 245 -17.64 10.01 0.70
C PRO A 245 -17.90 9.11 1.89
N GLN A 246 -18.94 8.26 1.82
CA GLN A 246 -19.30 7.37 2.91
C GLN A 246 -18.31 6.21 3.10
N SER A 247 -17.49 5.91 2.07
CA SER A 247 -16.50 4.82 2.08
C SER A 247 -17.07 3.46 2.51
N VAL A 248 -18.32 3.18 2.15
CA VAL A 248 -19.03 1.91 2.41
C VAL A 248 -18.82 0.94 1.27
N VAL A 249 -18.93 1.41 0.01
CA VAL A 249 -18.56 0.65 -1.18
C VAL A 249 -17.06 0.84 -1.39
N HIS A 250 -16.29 -0.24 -1.27
CA HIS A 250 -14.83 -0.16 -1.37
C HIS A 250 -14.33 -0.22 -2.82
N SER A 251 -14.99 -0.94 -3.72
CA SER A 251 -14.79 -0.90 -5.18
C SER A 251 -15.84 -1.73 -5.89
N MET A 252 -15.87 -1.63 -7.23
CA MET A 252 -16.83 -2.32 -8.08
C MET A 252 -16.16 -2.87 -9.33
N VAL A 253 -16.79 -3.90 -9.90
CA VAL A 253 -16.43 -4.49 -11.20
C VAL A 253 -17.67 -4.46 -12.09
N GLU A 254 -17.55 -3.86 -13.28
CA GLU A 254 -18.63 -3.83 -14.28
C GLU A 254 -18.29 -4.76 -15.44
N TYR A 255 -19.27 -5.56 -15.86
CA TYR A 255 -19.15 -6.50 -16.97
C TYR A 255 -19.85 -5.99 -18.23
N GLU A 256 -19.52 -6.60 -19.38
CA GLU A 256 -20.08 -6.20 -20.71
C GLU A 256 -21.60 -6.37 -20.82
N ASP A 257 -22.21 -7.19 -19.96
CA ASP A 257 -23.66 -7.36 -19.88
C ASP A 257 -24.38 -6.27 -19.07
N GLY A 258 -23.62 -5.28 -18.55
CA GLY A 258 -24.13 -4.19 -17.73
C GLY A 258 -24.23 -4.52 -16.24
N SER A 259 -23.90 -5.75 -15.84
CA SER A 259 -23.89 -6.11 -14.41
C SER A 259 -22.73 -5.45 -13.69
N THR A 260 -23.01 -4.83 -12.53
CA THR A 260 -22.00 -4.27 -11.63
C THR A 260 -22.00 -5.00 -10.30
N LEU A 261 -20.85 -5.59 -9.92
CA LEU A 261 -20.65 -6.23 -8.62
C LEU A 261 -19.81 -5.31 -7.73
N ALA A 262 -20.23 -5.19 -6.47
CA ALA A 262 -19.56 -4.34 -5.48
C ALA A 262 -19.27 -5.11 -4.20
N GLN A 263 -18.12 -4.84 -3.58
CA GLN A 263 -17.90 -5.26 -2.19
C GLN A 263 -18.15 -4.06 -1.28
N LEU A 264 -18.96 -4.32 -0.25
CA LEU A 264 -19.32 -3.35 0.77
C LEU A 264 -18.84 -3.83 2.13
N GLY A 265 -18.42 -2.87 2.98
CA GLY A 265 -18.00 -3.14 4.35
C GLY A 265 -17.82 -1.85 5.15
N PRO A 266 -17.76 -1.94 6.47
CA PRO A 266 -17.29 -0.81 7.28
C PRO A 266 -15.81 -0.55 6.99
N PRO A 267 -15.31 0.70 7.24
CA PRO A 267 -13.91 1.06 7.01
C PRO A 267 -13.00 0.43 8.08
N ASP A 268 -12.70 -0.85 7.91
CA ASP A 268 -11.88 -1.65 8.83
C ASP A 268 -10.89 -2.52 8.05
N MET A 269 -9.60 -2.24 8.19
CA MET A 269 -8.53 -2.98 7.50
C MET A 269 -8.47 -4.47 7.87
N ARG A 270 -9.08 -4.89 8.99
CA ARG A 270 -9.14 -6.31 9.36
C ARG A 270 -9.95 -7.15 8.37
N ALA A 271 -10.91 -6.55 7.66
CA ALA A 271 -11.68 -7.28 6.64
C ALA A 271 -10.82 -7.72 5.44
N PRO A 272 -10.06 -6.84 4.76
CA PRO A 272 -9.14 -7.27 3.70
C PRO A 272 -7.97 -8.13 4.22
N ILE A 273 -7.48 -7.89 5.45
CA ILE A 273 -6.46 -8.75 6.07
C ILE A 273 -7.03 -10.17 6.27
N ALA A 274 -8.26 -10.30 6.77
CA ALA A 274 -8.93 -11.59 6.96
C ALA A 274 -9.11 -12.33 5.64
N CYS A 275 -9.50 -11.63 4.58
CA CYS A 275 -9.61 -12.17 3.23
C CYS A 275 -8.26 -12.72 2.74
N ALA A 276 -7.17 -11.93 2.86
CA ALA A 276 -5.84 -12.35 2.41
C ALA A 276 -5.27 -13.50 3.27
N PHE A 277 -5.53 -13.50 4.58
CA PHE A 277 -5.03 -14.53 5.48
C PHE A 277 -5.73 -15.87 5.29
N ALA A 278 -7.05 -15.89 5.08
CA ALA A 278 -7.82 -17.12 4.98
C ALA A 278 -7.94 -17.65 3.54
N TRP A 279 -7.57 -16.87 2.53
CA TRP A 279 -7.74 -17.25 1.14
C TRP A 279 -7.25 -18.70 0.85
N PRO A 280 -7.99 -19.51 0.05
CA PRO A 280 -9.20 -19.15 -0.71
C PRO A 280 -10.52 -19.15 0.08
N ASP A 281 -10.49 -19.43 1.36
CA ASP A 281 -11.64 -19.46 2.26
C ASP A 281 -11.90 -18.09 2.92
N ARG A 282 -12.87 -18.01 3.83
CA ARG A 282 -13.17 -16.82 4.62
C ARG A 282 -12.93 -17.09 6.11
N LEU A 283 -12.20 -16.17 6.76
CA LEU A 283 -11.96 -16.27 8.20
C LEU A 283 -13.24 -15.92 8.99
N PRO A 284 -13.77 -16.81 9.83
CA PRO A 284 -14.81 -16.44 10.76
C PRO A 284 -14.22 -15.58 11.90
N TRP A 285 -14.60 -14.33 11.97
CA TRP A 285 -14.24 -13.40 13.03
C TRP A 285 -15.39 -12.44 13.34
N ALA A 286 -15.38 -11.82 14.52
CA ALA A 286 -16.41 -10.87 14.95
C ALA A 286 -16.25 -9.52 14.22
N ALA A 287 -16.57 -9.52 12.92
CA ALA A 287 -16.54 -8.32 12.09
C ALA A 287 -17.71 -7.40 12.41
N PRO A 288 -17.51 -6.08 12.44
CA PRO A 288 -18.60 -5.12 12.41
C PRO A 288 -19.50 -5.36 11.19
N ARG A 289 -20.81 -5.19 11.35
CA ARG A 289 -21.76 -5.37 10.24
C ARG A 289 -22.29 -4.02 9.77
N LEU A 290 -22.57 -3.93 8.47
CA LEU A 290 -23.25 -2.77 7.91
C LEU A 290 -24.75 -2.85 8.25
N ASP A 291 -25.31 -1.73 8.66
CA ASP A 291 -26.76 -1.50 8.69
C ASP A 291 -27.13 -0.60 7.51
N LEU A 292 -27.49 -1.25 6.39
CA LEU A 292 -27.83 -0.53 5.16
C LEU A 292 -29.10 0.30 5.30
N ALA A 293 -30.03 -0.09 6.18
CA ALA A 293 -31.24 0.69 6.44
C ALA A 293 -30.91 1.99 7.19
N ALA A 294 -29.99 1.93 8.15
CA ALA A 294 -29.52 3.12 8.85
C ALA A 294 -28.68 4.04 7.96
N ILE A 295 -27.88 3.48 7.03
CA ILE A 295 -27.11 4.26 6.05
C ILE A 295 -28.03 5.00 5.08
N GLY A 296 -29.11 4.37 4.64
CA GLY A 296 -30.17 4.94 3.81
C GLY A 296 -29.75 5.23 2.38
N ALA A 297 -28.75 6.09 2.13
CA ALA A 297 -28.32 6.52 0.81
C ALA A 297 -26.79 6.46 0.64
N LEU A 298 -26.35 6.06 -0.55
CA LEU A 298 -24.96 6.09 -0.99
C LEU A 298 -24.82 7.10 -2.11
N THR A 299 -23.78 7.93 -2.06
CA THR A 299 -23.56 8.98 -3.05
C THR A 299 -22.24 8.74 -3.79
N PHE A 300 -22.23 9.09 -5.08
CA PHE A 300 -21.08 8.96 -5.96
C PHE A 300 -20.93 10.24 -6.79
N GLU A 301 -19.67 10.69 -6.94
CA GLU A 301 -19.31 11.88 -7.70
C GLU A 301 -18.14 11.57 -8.61
N SER A 302 -18.05 12.25 -9.75
CA SER A 302 -16.84 12.20 -10.59
C SER A 302 -15.72 13.02 -9.92
N PRO A 303 -14.47 12.54 -9.93
CA PRO A 303 -13.35 13.34 -9.45
C PRO A 303 -13.08 14.53 -10.38
N ASP A 304 -12.67 15.66 -9.81
CA ASP A 304 -12.30 16.85 -10.58
C ASP A 304 -10.81 16.78 -10.97
N PRO A 305 -10.48 16.62 -12.27
CA PRO A 305 -9.10 16.44 -12.72
C PRO A 305 -8.27 17.73 -12.64
N THR A 306 -8.90 18.90 -12.52
CA THR A 306 -8.20 20.19 -12.36
C THR A 306 -7.72 20.37 -10.94
N ARG A 307 -8.58 20.08 -9.97
CA ARG A 307 -8.22 20.15 -8.55
C ARG A 307 -7.33 18.99 -8.12
N PHE A 308 -7.49 17.82 -8.72
CA PHE A 308 -6.78 16.59 -8.39
C PHE A 308 -6.10 15.97 -9.60
N PRO A 309 -4.97 16.53 -10.08
CA PRO A 309 -4.28 16.07 -11.30
C PRO A 309 -3.62 14.70 -11.15
N ALA A 310 -3.55 14.14 -9.94
CA ALA A 310 -2.91 12.87 -9.63
C ALA A 310 -3.38 11.70 -10.52
N LEU A 311 -4.69 11.64 -10.84
CA LEU A 311 -5.25 10.59 -11.68
C LEU A 311 -4.74 10.67 -13.12
N ASN A 312 -4.61 11.88 -13.67
CA ASN A 312 -4.05 12.08 -15.00
C ASN A 312 -2.56 11.70 -15.03
N LEU A 313 -1.82 12.04 -13.98
CA LEU A 313 -0.42 11.64 -13.84
C LEU A 313 -0.26 10.12 -13.76
N ALA A 314 -1.13 9.44 -13.01
CA ALA A 314 -1.14 7.98 -12.93
C ALA A 314 -1.44 7.32 -14.30
N ARG A 315 -2.41 7.82 -15.07
CA ARG A 315 -2.67 7.36 -16.42
C ARG A 315 -1.48 7.56 -17.35
N ARG A 316 -0.83 8.72 -17.23
CA ARG A 316 0.38 9.04 -17.99
C ARG A 316 1.48 8.01 -17.72
N VAL A 317 1.84 7.74 -16.46
CA VAL A 317 2.93 6.82 -16.14
C VAL A 317 2.61 5.37 -16.51
N LEU A 318 1.35 4.96 -16.48
CA LEU A 318 0.93 3.65 -17.00
C LEU A 318 1.15 3.52 -18.51
N LYS A 319 0.91 4.60 -19.28
CA LYS A 319 1.18 4.65 -20.72
C LYS A 319 2.68 4.68 -21.05
N GLU A 320 3.46 5.43 -20.28
CA GLU A 320 4.90 5.50 -20.42
C GLU A 320 5.58 4.17 -20.05
N GLY A 321 5.04 3.46 -19.05
CA GLY A 321 5.52 2.13 -18.63
C GLY A 321 6.90 2.17 -17.99
N GLU A 322 7.63 1.04 -18.07
CA GLU A 322 8.99 0.85 -17.52
C GLU A 322 9.14 1.36 -16.06
N GLY A 323 9.99 2.36 -15.83
CA GLY A 323 10.25 2.95 -14.52
C GLY A 323 9.37 4.16 -14.17
N ALA A 324 8.47 4.58 -15.08
CA ALA A 324 7.64 5.76 -14.85
C ALA A 324 6.76 5.65 -13.58
N PRO A 325 6.13 4.50 -13.26
CA PRO A 325 5.40 4.35 -12.01
C PRO A 325 6.29 4.46 -10.77
N ALA A 326 7.52 3.91 -10.80
CA ALA A 326 8.47 4.05 -9.70
C ALA A 326 8.91 5.51 -9.51
N ALA A 327 9.14 6.23 -10.61
CA ALA A 327 9.47 7.66 -10.57
C ALA A 327 8.31 8.50 -10.01
N PHE A 328 7.06 8.18 -10.37
CA PHE A 328 5.86 8.80 -9.82
C PHE A 328 5.80 8.64 -8.29
N ASN A 329 5.99 7.42 -7.80
CA ASN A 329 5.99 7.15 -6.36
C ASN A 329 7.12 7.91 -5.64
N ALA A 330 8.35 7.84 -6.14
CA ALA A 330 9.51 8.49 -5.53
C ALA A 330 9.38 10.01 -5.48
N ALA A 331 8.87 10.61 -6.56
CA ALA A 331 8.59 12.04 -6.62
C ALA A 331 7.49 12.45 -5.62
N ASN A 332 6.42 11.65 -5.52
CA ASN A 332 5.34 11.88 -4.57
C ASN A 332 5.84 11.79 -3.12
N GLU A 333 6.57 10.74 -2.76
CA GLU A 333 7.12 10.60 -1.40
C GLU A 333 8.02 11.78 -1.03
N THR A 334 8.85 12.25 -1.98
CA THR A 334 9.74 13.40 -1.77
C THR A 334 8.95 14.69 -1.59
N ALA A 335 7.93 14.92 -2.40
CA ALA A 335 7.11 16.13 -2.33
C ALA A 335 6.23 16.14 -1.07
N VAL A 336 5.64 15.01 -0.70
CA VAL A 336 4.83 14.88 0.53
C VAL A 336 5.69 15.12 1.77
N ALA A 337 6.92 14.58 1.83
CA ALA A 337 7.83 14.87 2.93
C ALA A 337 8.15 16.37 3.05
N ALA A 338 8.43 17.02 1.92
CA ALA A 338 8.70 18.46 1.90
C ALA A 338 7.48 19.31 2.31
N PHE A 339 6.27 18.89 1.96
CA PHE A 339 5.04 19.53 2.41
C PHE A 339 4.83 19.37 3.92
N LEU A 340 5.02 18.16 4.46
CA LEU A 340 4.93 17.91 5.90
C LEU A 340 5.96 18.71 6.68
N ASP A 341 7.14 18.93 6.12
CA ASP A 341 8.19 19.81 6.64
C ASP A 341 7.94 21.31 6.36
N ARG A 342 6.79 21.68 5.80
CA ARG A 342 6.37 23.06 5.47
C ARG A 342 7.31 23.79 4.48
N ARG A 343 8.01 23.06 3.63
CA ARG A 343 8.95 23.60 2.64
C ARG A 343 8.28 23.96 1.32
N ILE A 344 7.12 23.35 1.03
CA ILE A 344 6.33 23.62 -0.17
C ILE A 344 4.82 23.65 0.18
N GLY A 345 4.03 24.28 -0.67
CA GLY A 345 2.57 24.33 -0.54
C GLY A 345 1.90 23.00 -0.94
N PHE A 346 0.63 22.82 -0.54
CA PHE A 346 -0.16 21.62 -0.84
C PHE A 346 -0.28 21.33 -2.35
N LEU A 347 -0.57 22.35 -3.15
CA LEU A 347 -0.69 22.23 -4.61
C LEU A 347 0.66 21.97 -5.30
N ASP A 348 1.76 22.29 -4.65
CA ASP A 348 3.09 22.04 -5.20
C ASP A 348 3.47 20.57 -5.21
N ILE A 349 2.78 19.72 -4.41
CA ILE A 349 3.01 18.27 -4.42
C ILE A 349 2.79 17.72 -5.83
N ALA A 350 1.63 17.94 -6.41
CA ALA A 350 1.31 17.44 -7.75
C ALA A 350 2.19 18.08 -8.84
N ARG A 351 2.55 19.36 -8.68
CA ARG A 351 3.46 20.07 -9.60
C ARG A 351 4.87 19.48 -9.57
N ALA A 352 5.39 19.17 -8.37
CA ALA A 352 6.71 18.55 -8.21
C ALA A 352 6.75 17.17 -8.87
N VAL A 353 5.69 16.37 -8.72
CA VAL A 353 5.57 15.06 -9.38
C VAL A 353 5.56 15.23 -10.91
N ALA A 354 4.71 16.11 -11.45
CA ALA A 354 4.62 16.37 -12.88
C ALA A 354 5.96 16.81 -13.48
N GLU A 355 6.63 17.81 -12.87
CA GLU A 355 7.92 18.29 -13.35
C GLU A 355 9.04 17.22 -13.24
N THR A 356 8.98 16.36 -12.23
CA THR A 356 9.95 15.25 -12.11
C THR A 356 9.79 14.28 -13.27
N LEU A 357 8.55 13.89 -13.58
CA LEU A 357 8.24 13.01 -14.71
C LEU A 357 8.66 13.63 -16.04
N ASP A 358 8.37 14.91 -16.26
CA ASP A 358 8.76 15.61 -17.48
C ASP A 358 10.27 15.60 -17.72
N ARG A 359 11.07 15.90 -16.68
CA ARG A 359 12.53 15.87 -16.77
C ARG A 359 13.07 14.49 -17.05
N MET A 360 12.59 13.50 -16.28
CA MET A 360 13.08 12.12 -16.41
C MET A 360 12.68 11.51 -17.76
N SER A 361 11.50 11.84 -18.29
CA SER A 361 11.07 11.39 -19.61
C SER A 361 11.98 11.97 -20.72
N GLY A 362 12.31 13.26 -20.62
CA GLY A 362 13.20 13.93 -21.59
C GLY A 362 14.64 13.39 -21.59
N ASP A 363 15.14 13.02 -20.42
CA ASP A 363 16.53 12.56 -20.24
C ASP A 363 16.69 11.04 -20.38
N GLY A 364 15.61 10.29 -20.71
CA GLY A 364 15.60 8.83 -20.75
C GLY A 364 15.78 8.15 -19.38
N GLY A 365 15.61 8.93 -18.29
CA GLY A 365 15.81 8.48 -16.90
C GLY A 365 14.71 7.54 -16.37
N LEU A 366 13.64 7.33 -17.14
CA LEU A 366 12.56 6.38 -16.82
C LEU A 366 12.87 4.95 -17.25
N LYS A 367 13.92 4.73 -18.04
CA LYS A 367 14.30 3.38 -18.49
C LYS A 367 14.87 2.56 -17.34
N ARG A 368 14.40 1.35 -17.22
CA ARG A 368 14.97 0.38 -16.27
C ARG A 368 16.23 -0.26 -16.87
N PRO A 369 17.30 -0.46 -16.08
CA PRO A 369 18.51 -1.13 -16.58
C PRO A 369 18.20 -2.54 -17.06
N SER A 370 18.62 -2.87 -18.27
CA SER A 370 18.42 -4.22 -18.85
C SER A 370 19.28 -5.25 -18.11
N GLY A 371 18.69 -6.41 -17.78
CA GLY A 371 19.39 -7.52 -17.15
C GLY A 371 19.73 -7.35 -15.67
N ALA A 372 19.35 -6.24 -15.05
CA ALA A 372 19.49 -6.05 -13.61
C ALA A 372 18.45 -6.86 -12.82
N ASP A 373 18.76 -7.15 -11.54
CA ASP A 373 17.72 -7.66 -10.61
C ASP A 373 16.54 -6.66 -10.56
N PRO A 374 15.30 -7.15 -10.59
CA PRO A 374 14.12 -6.28 -10.61
C PRO A 374 14.04 -5.26 -9.46
N VAL A 375 14.50 -5.63 -8.26
CA VAL A 375 14.54 -4.72 -7.11
C VAL A 375 15.56 -3.62 -7.36
N GLU A 376 16.78 -3.98 -7.79
CA GLU A 376 17.83 -3.00 -8.05
C GLU A 376 17.44 -2.05 -9.21
N ALA A 377 16.86 -2.59 -10.28
CA ALA A 377 16.39 -1.79 -11.40
C ALA A 377 15.33 -0.76 -10.97
N ALA A 378 14.35 -1.17 -10.16
CA ALA A 378 13.33 -0.27 -9.64
C ALA A 378 13.93 0.77 -8.68
N MET A 379 14.81 0.35 -7.77
CA MET A 379 15.46 1.23 -6.80
C MET A 379 16.42 2.22 -7.45
N GLN A 380 17.00 1.90 -8.58
CA GLN A 380 17.82 2.84 -9.35
C GLN A 380 16.97 3.98 -9.92
N VAL A 381 15.81 3.66 -10.50
CA VAL A 381 14.85 4.69 -10.96
C VAL A 381 14.35 5.52 -9.79
N ASP A 382 13.99 4.89 -8.67
CA ASP A 382 13.55 5.56 -7.44
C ASP A 382 14.60 6.57 -6.95
N ARG A 383 15.87 6.17 -6.80
CA ARG A 383 16.96 7.06 -6.37
C ARG A 383 17.13 8.26 -7.31
N ASN A 384 17.07 8.01 -8.64
CA ASN A 384 17.18 9.08 -9.63
C ASN A 384 15.99 10.05 -9.53
N ALA A 385 14.79 9.54 -9.41
CA ALA A 385 13.58 10.34 -9.28
C ALA A 385 13.58 11.19 -8.00
N ARG A 386 14.00 10.61 -6.86
CA ARG A 386 14.18 11.38 -5.61
C ARG A 386 15.18 12.52 -5.76
N ARG A 387 16.32 12.29 -6.44
CA ARG A 387 17.32 13.33 -6.68
C ARG A 387 16.75 14.47 -7.55
N VAL A 388 16.02 14.14 -8.61
CA VAL A 388 15.38 15.13 -9.49
C VAL A 388 14.29 15.90 -8.72
N ALA A 389 13.42 15.20 -8.01
CA ALA A 389 12.34 15.76 -7.21
C ALA A 389 12.87 16.69 -6.11
N ALA A 390 13.94 16.30 -5.40
CA ALA A 390 14.57 17.14 -4.38
C ALA A 390 15.10 18.47 -4.96
N GLY A 391 15.66 18.43 -6.17
CA GLY A 391 16.09 19.65 -6.87
C GLY A 391 14.91 20.55 -7.27
N ILE A 392 13.76 19.97 -7.60
CA ILE A 392 12.52 20.72 -7.91
C ILE A 392 11.94 21.34 -6.64
N VAL A 393 11.79 20.55 -5.59
CA VAL A 393 11.33 21.01 -4.26
C VAL A 393 12.16 22.20 -3.75
N SER A 394 13.49 22.13 -3.86
CA SER A 394 14.37 23.22 -3.43
C SER A 394 14.18 24.52 -4.21
N ARG A 395 13.61 24.48 -5.43
CA ARG A 395 13.25 25.69 -6.18
C ARG A 395 11.93 26.27 -5.69
N PHE A 396 10.96 25.44 -5.36
CA PHE A 396 9.68 25.89 -4.79
C PHE A 396 9.87 26.50 -3.40
N ASP A 397 10.75 25.93 -2.57
CA ASP A 397 11.12 26.42 -1.25
C ASP A 397 11.69 27.86 -1.28
N ARG A 398 12.37 28.26 -2.39
CA ARG A 398 12.92 29.61 -2.57
C ARG A 398 11.90 30.64 -3.09
N LEU A 399 10.73 30.17 -3.52
CA LEU A 399 9.68 31.03 -4.09
C LEU A 399 8.57 31.33 -3.07
N ASN A 400 8.52 30.60 -1.97
CA ASN A 400 7.62 30.76 -0.83
C ASN A 400 8.35 31.43 0.34
#